data_f6a93187eafec8edc437169cdef1bd48
#
_entry.id   f6a93187eafec8edc437169cdef1bd48
#
_cell.length_a   1.000
_cell.length_b   1.000
_cell.length_c   1.000
_cell.angle_alpha   90.00
_cell.angle_beta   90.00
_cell.angle_gamma   90.00
#
_symmetry.space_group_name_H-M   'P 1'
#
loop_
_entity.id
_entity.type
_entity.pdbx_description
1 polymer ?
#
loop_
_entity_poly.entity_id
_entity_poly.type
_entity_poly.pdbx_seq_one_letter_code
_entity_poly.pdbx_strand_id
1 'polypeptide(L)'
;MTENFDDELARMDELEEQADSALFEALSLDDPIIGLTLRHHPTVQSGTTLQSVIKILRDEKVGCVMVEKDSRIIGVMTERDFLLRAIAKGLDMATVTIDDYMTKNPETLHPDDPISYALNKMHVFGIRHIPIIEESGAIRGLISVKDIIAHIGNYFGEEIVNLPPEPTRKALDRPEGG
;
A
#
# COMPACT_ATOMS: atom_id res chain seq x y z
N MET A 1 31.84 -33.21 28.78
CA MET A 1 30.47 -33.36 28.20
C MET A 1 29.62 -32.08 28.35
N THR A 2 30.09 -31.09 29.08
CA THR A 2 29.41 -29.79 29.32
C THR A 2 29.76 -28.72 28.27
N GLU A 3 30.98 -28.77 27.68
CA GLU A 3 31.43 -27.80 26.66
C GLU A 3 30.58 -27.79 25.38
N ASN A 4 29.94 -28.89 25.01
CA ASN A 4 29.17 -28.99 23.77
C ASN A 4 27.78 -28.37 23.91
N PHE A 5 27.26 -28.23 25.11
CA PHE A 5 25.92 -27.63 25.34
C PHE A 5 25.96 -26.12 25.44
N ASP A 6 27.01 -25.56 26.00
CA ASP A 6 27.23 -24.11 26.09
C ASP A 6 27.54 -23.50 24.69
N ASP A 7 28.30 -24.26 23.86
CA ASP A 7 28.56 -23.87 22.46
C ASP A 7 27.28 -23.93 21.58
N GLU A 8 26.37 -24.87 21.85
CA GLU A 8 25.11 -25.01 21.12
C GLU A 8 24.13 -23.92 21.51
N LEU A 9 24.08 -23.55 22.79
CA LEU A 9 23.29 -22.42 23.28
C LEU A 9 23.78 -21.08 22.69
N ALA A 10 25.09 -20.83 22.73
CA ALA A 10 25.67 -19.62 22.14
C ALA A 10 25.39 -19.50 20.63
N ARG A 11 25.35 -20.63 19.93
CA ARG A 11 25.03 -20.68 18.50
C ARG A 11 23.55 -20.44 18.22
N MET A 12 22.67 -20.87 19.11
CA MET A 12 21.23 -20.55 19.04
C MET A 12 20.98 -19.07 19.32
N ASP A 13 21.62 -18.50 20.33
CA ASP A 13 21.53 -17.06 20.63
C ASP A 13 22.03 -16.20 19.48
N GLU A 14 23.15 -16.58 18.83
CA GLU A 14 23.67 -15.88 17.62
C GLU A 14 22.71 -15.99 16.43
N LEU A 15 22.03 -17.13 16.26
CA LEU A 15 21.04 -17.32 15.19
C LEU A 15 19.74 -16.53 15.46
N GLU A 16 19.31 -16.43 16.72
CA GLU A 16 18.17 -15.58 17.11
C GLU A 16 18.49 -14.09 16.94
N GLU A 17 19.68 -13.62 17.36
CA GLU A 17 20.12 -12.24 17.15
C GLU A 17 20.24 -11.88 15.65
N GLN A 18 20.74 -12.80 14.83
CA GLN A 18 20.82 -12.62 13.38
C GLN A 18 19.43 -12.60 12.72
N ALA A 19 18.51 -13.45 13.17
CA ALA A 19 17.12 -13.47 12.68
C ALA A 19 16.37 -12.19 13.09
N ASP A 20 16.54 -11.73 14.32
CA ASP A 20 15.96 -10.48 14.80
C ASP A 20 16.53 -9.26 14.08
N SER A 21 17.85 -9.22 13.83
CA SER A 21 18.50 -8.16 13.07
C SER A 21 18.02 -8.14 11.62
N ALA A 22 17.92 -9.31 10.98
CA ALA A 22 17.39 -9.42 9.61
C ALA A 22 15.90 -9.03 9.54
N LEU A 23 15.12 -9.35 10.57
CA LEU A 23 13.73 -8.95 10.68
C LEU A 23 13.59 -7.42 10.85
N PHE A 24 14.43 -6.81 11.69
CA PHE A 24 14.48 -5.36 11.86
C PHE A 24 14.94 -4.65 10.59
N GLU A 25 15.91 -5.21 9.87
CA GLU A 25 16.41 -4.67 8.60
C GLU A 25 15.36 -4.82 7.49
N ALA A 26 14.66 -5.94 7.43
CA ALA A 26 13.56 -6.20 6.51
C ALA A 26 12.31 -5.33 6.80
N LEU A 27 12.08 -5.00 8.07
CA LEU A 27 11.05 -4.06 8.51
C LEU A 27 11.56 -2.62 8.52
N SER A 28 12.72 -2.33 7.91
CA SER A 28 13.21 -0.96 7.74
C SER A 28 12.26 -0.20 6.83
N LEU A 29 11.20 0.32 7.44
CA LEU A 29 10.25 1.25 6.81
C LEU A 29 10.90 2.61 6.52
N ASP A 30 12.21 2.70 6.73
CA ASP A 30 13.04 3.87 6.40
C ASP A 30 13.54 3.86 4.95
N ASP A 31 13.31 2.74 4.23
CA ASP A 31 13.58 2.67 2.80
C ASP A 31 12.78 3.72 2.04
N PRO A 32 13.38 4.38 1.04
CA PRO A 32 12.70 5.39 0.25
C PRO A 32 11.62 4.76 -0.65
N ILE A 33 10.51 5.46 -0.83
CA ILE A 33 9.37 5.03 -1.66
C ILE A 33 9.81 4.68 -3.09
N ILE A 34 10.82 5.35 -3.63
CA ILE A 34 11.32 5.08 -4.99
C ILE A 34 11.83 3.64 -5.16
N GLY A 35 12.24 2.99 -4.08
CA GLY A 35 12.64 1.57 -4.08
C GLY A 35 11.49 0.58 -4.26
N LEU A 36 10.26 1.03 -4.11
CA LEU A 36 9.07 0.18 -4.28
C LEU A 36 8.72 -0.02 -5.75
N THR A 37 8.25 -1.21 -6.08
CA THR A 37 7.56 -1.46 -7.36
C THR A 37 6.14 -0.94 -7.27
N LEU A 38 5.92 0.32 -7.66
CA LEU A 38 4.61 0.94 -7.66
C LEU A 38 3.72 0.32 -8.75
N ARG A 39 2.47 0.02 -8.40
CA ARG A 39 1.48 -0.45 -9.37
C ARG A 39 1.06 0.70 -10.27
N HIS A 40 0.70 0.35 -11.51
CA HIS A 40 0.10 1.34 -12.40
C HIS A 40 -1.25 1.83 -11.85
N HIS A 41 -1.42 3.14 -11.84
CA HIS A 41 -2.69 3.78 -11.54
C HIS A 41 -2.95 4.83 -12.63
N PRO A 42 -4.13 4.80 -13.26
CA PRO A 42 -4.44 5.71 -14.35
C PRO A 42 -4.57 7.16 -13.86
N THR A 43 -4.14 8.07 -14.73
CA THR A 43 -4.35 9.50 -14.56
C THR A 43 -5.38 9.96 -15.59
N VAL A 44 -6.35 10.74 -15.16
CA VAL A 44 -7.39 11.32 -16.00
C VAL A 44 -7.32 12.84 -15.97
N GLN A 45 -7.76 13.48 -17.03
CA GLN A 45 -7.81 14.94 -17.08
C GLN A 45 -9.00 15.50 -16.30
N SER A 46 -8.81 16.69 -15.71
CA SER A 46 -9.90 17.54 -15.22
C SER A 46 -11.01 17.64 -16.27
N GLY A 47 -12.27 17.61 -15.86
CA GLY A 47 -13.43 17.60 -16.77
C GLY A 47 -13.83 16.21 -17.28
N THR A 48 -13.10 15.14 -16.96
CA THR A 48 -13.48 13.77 -17.32
C THR A 48 -14.79 13.41 -16.62
N THR A 49 -15.75 12.82 -17.38
CA THR A 49 -17.05 12.40 -16.81
C THR A 49 -16.89 11.22 -15.85
N LEU A 50 -17.75 11.15 -14.83
CA LEU A 50 -17.76 10.05 -13.89
C LEU A 50 -17.96 8.70 -14.58
N GLN A 51 -18.78 8.64 -15.64
CA GLN A 51 -18.97 7.42 -16.44
C GLN A 51 -17.66 6.94 -17.08
N SER A 52 -16.86 7.85 -17.62
CA SER A 52 -15.55 7.51 -18.20
C SER A 52 -14.58 7.01 -17.15
N VAL A 53 -14.58 7.63 -15.96
CA VAL A 53 -13.73 7.20 -14.84
C VAL A 53 -14.13 5.81 -14.35
N ILE A 54 -15.43 5.52 -14.20
CA ILE A 54 -15.93 4.18 -13.83
C ILE A 54 -15.46 3.14 -14.84
N LYS A 55 -15.52 3.46 -16.14
CA LYS A 55 -15.04 2.57 -17.18
C LYS A 55 -13.56 2.26 -17.02
N ILE A 56 -12.72 3.26 -16.76
CA ILE A 56 -11.27 3.10 -16.54
C ILE A 56 -11.01 2.22 -15.32
N LEU A 57 -11.63 2.52 -14.16
CA LEU A 57 -11.47 1.73 -12.93
C LEU A 57 -11.81 0.25 -13.15
N ARG A 58 -12.91 -0.02 -13.86
CA ARG A 58 -13.36 -1.37 -14.17
C ARG A 58 -12.44 -2.10 -15.13
N ASP A 59 -12.08 -1.45 -16.24
CA ASP A 59 -11.33 -2.08 -17.34
C ASP A 59 -9.87 -2.34 -16.92
N GLU A 60 -9.27 -1.43 -16.11
CA GLU A 60 -7.91 -1.56 -15.57
C GLU A 60 -7.87 -2.28 -14.22
N LYS A 61 -9.02 -2.62 -13.62
CA LYS A 61 -9.13 -3.31 -12.32
C LYS A 61 -8.40 -2.60 -11.18
N VAL A 62 -8.46 -1.29 -11.16
CA VAL A 62 -7.85 -0.43 -10.14
C VAL A 62 -8.91 0.27 -9.30
N GLY A 63 -8.62 0.55 -8.05
CA GLY A 63 -9.55 1.18 -7.10
C GLY A 63 -9.42 2.71 -7.00
N CYS A 64 -8.55 3.32 -7.80
CA CYS A 64 -8.24 4.73 -7.69
C CYS A 64 -7.74 5.30 -9.03
N VAL A 65 -8.09 6.56 -9.33
CA VAL A 65 -7.50 7.36 -10.40
C VAL A 65 -6.93 8.65 -9.82
N MET A 66 -5.85 9.13 -10.42
CA MET A 66 -5.34 10.48 -10.21
C MET A 66 -6.02 11.45 -11.18
N VAL A 67 -6.23 12.69 -10.76
CA VAL A 67 -6.81 13.74 -11.60
C VAL A 67 -5.77 14.82 -11.84
N GLU A 68 -5.49 15.06 -13.11
CA GLU A 68 -4.48 15.99 -13.57
C GLU A 68 -5.10 17.19 -14.26
N LYS A 69 -4.50 18.35 -14.03
CA LYS A 69 -4.72 19.58 -14.79
C LYS A 69 -3.41 20.33 -14.94
N ASP A 70 -3.09 20.77 -16.15
CA ASP A 70 -1.86 21.50 -16.46
C ASP A 70 -0.59 20.78 -15.95
N SER A 71 -0.52 19.46 -16.18
CA SER A 71 0.57 18.56 -15.75
C SER A 71 0.79 18.51 -14.23
N ARG A 72 -0.23 18.81 -13.44
CA ARG A 72 -0.21 18.73 -11.97
C ARG A 72 -1.37 17.91 -11.44
N ILE A 73 -1.12 17.14 -10.41
CA ILE A 73 -2.19 16.43 -9.68
C ILE A 73 -3.02 17.44 -8.90
N ILE A 74 -4.30 17.50 -9.22
CA ILE A 74 -5.28 18.34 -8.52
C ILE A 74 -6.25 17.54 -7.65
N GLY A 75 -6.32 16.24 -7.85
CA GLY A 75 -7.23 15.38 -7.12
C GLY A 75 -6.93 13.90 -7.25
N VAL A 76 -7.62 13.13 -6.40
CA VAL A 76 -7.66 11.68 -6.42
C VAL A 76 -9.11 11.26 -6.25
N MET A 77 -9.56 10.22 -6.96
CA MET A 77 -10.88 9.64 -6.79
C MET A 77 -10.81 8.13 -6.67
N THR A 78 -11.44 7.61 -5.63
CA THR A 78 -11.47 6.19 -5.31
C THR A 78 -12.88 5.59 -5.51
N GLU A 79 -12.99 4.27 -5.57
CA GLU A 79 -14.27 3.56 -5.57
C GLU A 79 -15.18 3.98 -4.41
N ARG A 80 -14.58 4.27 -3.23
CA ARG A 80 -15.32 4.76 -2.05
C ARG A 80 -15.94 6.13 -2.29
N ASP A 81 -15.24 7.03 -2.99
CA ASP A 81 -15.79 8.35 -3.32
C ASP A 81 -16.97 8.24 -4.27
N PHE A 82 -16.92 7.33 -5.26
CA PHE A 82 -18.08 7.03 -6.11
C PHE A 82 -19.28 6.60 -5.30
N LEU A 83 -19.09 5.65 -4.39
CA LEU A 83 -20.18 5.12 -3.57
C LEU A 83 -20.81 6.20 -2.69
N LEU A 84 -19.97 6.96 -1.97
CA LEU A 84 -20.46 7.91 -0.95
C LEU A 84 -20.89 9.26 -1.53
N ARG A 85 -20.23 9.72 -2.59
CA ARG A 85 -20.43 11.10 -3.09
C ARG A 85 -21.27 11.16 -4.36
N ALA A 86 -21.21 10.14 -5.21
CA ALA A 86 -21.87 10.16 -6.52
C ALA A 86 -23.12 9.30 -6.55
N ILE A 87 -23.02 7.99 -6.25
CA ILE A 87 -24.15 7.06 -6.35
C ILE A 87 -25.28 7.43 -5.37
N ALA A 88 -24.91 7.79 -4.13
CA ALA A 88 -25.90 8.17 -3.12
C ALA A 88 -26.73 9.41 -3.50
N LYS A 89 -26.31 10.19 -4.49
CA LYS A 89 -27.01 11.40 -4.94
C LYS A 89 -27.88 11.21 -6.20
N GLY A 90 -27.88 10.01 -6.79
CA GLY A 90 -28.67 9.72 -8.00
C GLY A 90 -28.24 10.54 -9.22
N LEU A 91 -26.94 10.81 -9.36
CA LEU A 91 -26.41 11.67 -10.42
C LEU A 91 -26.38 10.98 -11.78
N ASP A 92 -26.55 11.75 -12.85
CA ASP A 92 -26.27 11.28 -14.19
C ASP A 92 -24.76 11.28 -14.45
N MET A 93 -24.16 10.10 -14.34
CA MET A 93 -22.71 9.90 -14.47
C MET A 93 -22.15 10.28 -15.84
N ALA A 94 -23.00 10.39 -16.87
CA ALA A 94 -22.56 10.76 -18.22
C ALA A 94 -22.33 12.26 -18.38
N THR A 95 -22.96 13.08 -17.55
CA THR A 95 -22.91 14.55 -17.65
C THR A 95 -22.07 15.19 -16.54
N VAL A 96 -21.91 14.50 -15.43
CA VAL A 96 -21.18 15.03 -14.26
C VAL A 96 -19.70 14.71 -14.36
N THR A 97 -18.85 15.68 -13.99
CA THR A 97 -17.40 15.55 -14.06
C THR A 97 -16.78 15.16 -12.72
N ILE A 98 -15.58 14.58 -12.78
CA ILE A 98 -14.82 14.15 -11.62
C ILE A 98 -14.47 15.29 -10.65
N ASP A 99 -14.32 16.51 -11.15
CA ASP A 99 -13.82 17.67 -10.42
C ASP A 99 -14.63 18.03 -9.17
N ASP A 100 -15.94 17.73 -9.20
CA ASP A 100 -16.85 18.04 -8.10
C ASP A 100 -16.93 16.93 -7.04
N TYR A 101 -16.40 15.73 -7.35
CA TYR A 101 -16.56 14.55 -6.53
C TYR A 101 -15.24 13.93 -6.06
N MET A 102 -14.11 14.31 -6.66
CA MET A 102 -12.77 13.90 -6.25
C MET A 102 -12.39 14.48 -4.89
N THR A 103 -11.41 13.90 -4.24
CA THR A 103 -10.67 14.53 -3.15
C THR A 103 -9.68 15.50 -3.75
N LYS A 104 -9.93 16.80 -3.54
CA LYS A 104 -9.08 17.90 -4.05
C LYS A 104 -7.85 18.07 -3.18
N ASN A 105 -6.72 18.48 -3.78
CA ASN A 105 -5.44 18.69 -3.09
C ASN A 105 -5.10 17.50 -2.17
N PRO A 106 -4.94 16.30 -2.73
CA PRO A 106 -4.67 15.12 -1.93
C PRO A 106 -3.33 15.25 -1.20
N GLU A 107 -3.19 14.52 -0.10
CA GLU A 107 -1.88 14.30 0.52
C GLU A 107 -0.95 13.66 -0.50
N THR A 108 0.28 14.16 -0.57
CA THR A 108 1.33 13.68 -1.47
C THR A 108 2.59 13.34 -0.69
N LEU A 109 3.48 12.57 -1.32
CA LEU A 109 4.82 12.26 -0.82
C LEU A 109 5.84 12.42 -1.95
N HIS A 110 7.11 12.63 -1.55
CA HIS A 110 8.24 12.64 -2.46
C HIS A 110 8.77 11.20 -2.69
N PRO A 111 9.38 10.90 -3.85
CA PRO A 111 10.00 9.60 -4.09
C PRO A 111 11.02 9.17 -3.03
N ASP A 112 11.75 10.12 -2.46
CA ASP A 112 12.78 9.88 -1.44
C ASP A 112 12.24 9.84 -0.01
N ASP A 113 10.94 10.08 0.20
CA ASP A 113 10.33 9.95 1.53
C ASP A 113 10.35 8.49 1.98
N PRO A 114 10.60 8.22 3.27
CA PRO A 114 10.52 6.88 3.83
C PRO A 114 9.12 6.26 3.73
N ILE A 115 9.07 4.94 3.53
CA ILE A 115 7.82 4.16 3.50
C ILE A 115 7.01 4.36 4.80
N SER A 116 7.68 4.54 5.94
CA SER A 116 7.06 4.83 7.24
C SER A 116 6.16 6.06 7.21
N TYR A 117 6.54 7.10 6.45
CA TYR A 117 5.70 8.29 6.28
C TYR A 117 4.44 8.00 5.47
N ALA A 118 4.52 7.13 4.46
CA ALA A 118 3.35 6.69 3.72
C ALA A 118 2.36 5.95 4.63
N LEU A 119 2.86 5.00 5.43
CA LEU A 119 2.02 4.28 6.40
C LEU A 119 1.40 5.21 7.45
N ASN A 120 2.19 6.14 7.98
CA ASN A 120 1.69 7.13 8.95
C ASN A 120 0.55 7.97 8.35
N LYS A 121 0.76 8.57 7.16
CA LYS A 121 -0.28 9.34 6.47
C LYS A 121 -1.52 8.50 6.18
N MET A 122 -1.34 7.26 5.73
CA MET A 122 -2.46 6.36 5.46
C MET A 122 -3.27 6.06 6.71
N HIS A 123 -2.60 5.87 7.86
CA HIS A 123 -3.23 5.64 9.15
C HIS A 123 -3.96 6.89 9.68
N VAL A 124 -3.25 8.02 9.75
CA VAL A 124 -3.76 9.27 10.34
C VAL A 124 -4.94 9.84 9.55
N PHE A 125 -4.85 9.83 8.23
CA PHE A 125 -5.89 10.39 7.35
C PHE A 125 -6.94 9.37 6.89
N GLY A 126 -6.78 8.09 7.23
CA GLY A 126 -7.69 7.02 6.80
C GLY A 126 -7.72 6.82 5.28
N ILE A 127 -6.62 7.14 4.60
CA ILE A 127 -6.44 7.00 3.14
C ILE A 127 -5.61 5.77 2.82
N ARG A 128 -5.74 5.22 1.61
CA ARG A 128 -5.03 4.01 1.18
C ARG A 128 -4.21 4.22 -0.08
N HIS A 129 -4.24 5.43 -0.63
CA HIS A 129 -3.58 5.81 -1.87
C HIS A 129 -3.00 7.22 -1.72
N ILE A 130 -1.73 7.39 -2.04
CA ILE A 130 -1.03 8.67 -1.94
C ILE A 130 -0.24 8.90 -3.23
N PRO A 131 -0.50 9.97 -3.99
CA PRO A 131 0.33 10.34 -5.15
C PRO A 131 1.76 10.65 -4.75
N ILE A 132 2.71 10.19 -5.57
CA ILE A 132 4.14 10.45 -5.45
C ILE A 132 4.53 11.50 -6.47
N ILE A 133 5.04 12.63 -6.00
CA ILE A 133 5.30 13.82 -6.80
C ILE A 133 6.73 14.32 -6.53
N GLU A 134 7.48 14.60 -7.59
CA GLU A 134 8.81 15.20 -7.51
C GLU A 134 8.72 16.70 -7.15
N GLU A 135 9.83 17.31 -6.74
CA GLU A 135 9.94 18.75 -6.49
C GLU A 135 9.56 19.59 -7.72
N SER A 136 9.82 19.07 -8.90
CA SER A 136 9.41 19.68 -10.19
C SER A 136 7.89 19.74 -10.38
N GLY A 137 7.12 18.99 -9.57
CA GLY A 137 5.69 18.76 -9.74
C GLY A 137 5.38 17.57 -10.66
N ALA A 138 6.40 16.88 -11.18
CA ALA A 138 6.20 15.72 -12.03
C ALA A 138 5.64 14.53 -11.23
N ILE A 139 4.69 13.83 -11.84
CA ILE A 139 4.01 12.68 -11.24
C ILE A 139 4.88 11.44 -11.45
N ARG A 140 5.32 10.81 -10.36
CA ARG A 140 6.06 9.54 -10.39
C ARG A 140 5.14 8.32 -10.34
N GLY A 141 3.99 8.47 -9.74
CA GLY A 141 3.03 7.39 -9.59
C GLY A 141 2.13 7.59 -8.38
N LEU A 142 1.61 6.48 -7.88
CA LEU A 142 0.76 6.44 -6.70
C LEU A 142 1.15 5.21 -5.86
N ILE A 143 1.40 5.43 -4.57
CA ILE A 143 1.62 4.35 -3.61
C ILE A 143 0.31 3.94 -2.97
N SER A 144 0.10 2.63 -2.80
CA SER A 144 -1.02 2.06 -2.06
C SER A 144 -0.56 1.17 -0.90
N VAL A 145 -1.44 0.92 0.06
CA VAL A 145 -1.18 -0.06 1.14
C VAL A 145 -0.77 -1.43 0.58
N LYS A 146 -1.32 -1.83 -0.58
CA LYS A 146 -0.97 -3.11 -1.22
C LYS A 146 0.47 -3.16 -1.72
N ASP A 147 1.03 -2.03 -2.15
CA ASP A 147 2.42 -1.94 -2.61
C ASP A 147 3.38 -2.12 -1.42
N ILE A 148 3.04 -1.51 -0.28
CA ILE A 148 3.80 -1.65 0.96
C ILE A 148 3.72 -3.10 1.49
N ILE A 149 2.53 -3.69 1.51
CA ILE A 149 2.36 -5.10 1.91
C ILE A 149 3.15 -6.03 0.98
N ALA A 150 3.15 -5.77 -0.33
CA ALA A 150 3.91 -6.57 -1.28
C ALA A 150 5.43 -6.42 -1.05
N HIS A 151 5.90 -5.23 -0.73
CA HIS A 151 7.30 -4.97 -0.38
C HIS A 151 7.70 -5.76 0.87
N ILE A 152 6.95 -5.62 1.95
CA ILE A 152 7.17 -6.39 3.19
C ILE A 152 7.12 -7.90 2.89
N GLY A 153 6.16 -8.36 2.10
CA GLY A 153 6.02 -9.75 1.71
C GLY A 153 7.23 -10.32 0.96
N ASN A 154 7.96 -9.49 0.22
CA ASN A 154 9.18 -9.93 -0.46
C ASN A 154 10.32 -10.27 0.52
N TYR A 155 10.35 -9.68 1.71
CA TYR A 155 11.33 -10.03 2.75
C TYR A 155 10.94 -11.33 3.47
N PHE A 156 9.66 -11.60 3.62
CA PHE A 156 9.16 -12.85 4.20
C PHE A 156 8.97 -13.97 3.15
N GLY A 157 9.38 -13.72 1.91
CA GLY A 157 9.50 -14.54 0.73
C GLY A 157 8.69 -15.84 0.71
N GLU A 158 9.36 -16.97 0.99
CA GLU A 158 8.75 -18.30 0.84
C GLU A 158 7.73 -18.64 1.93
N GLU A 159 7.84 -18.06 3.10
CA GLU A 159 6.98 -18.38 4.25
C GLU A 159 5.53 -17.86 4.09
N ILE A 160 5.35 -16.70 3.45
CA ILE A 160 4.02 -16.12 3.23
C ILE A 160 3.45 -16.54 1.88
N VAL A 161 4.27 -16.54 0.82
CA VAL A 161 3.82 -16.82 -0.55
C VAL A 161 3.44 -18.29 -0.74
N ASN A 162 4.10 -19.20 -0.02
CA ASN A 162 3.88 -20.65 -0.08
C ASN A 162 2.89 -21.17 0.96
N LEU A 163 2.19 -20.28 1.68
CA LEU A 163 1.13 -20.73 2.58
C LEU A 163 0.05 -21.46 1.77
N PRO A 164 -0.42 -22.65 2.25
CA PRO A 164 -1.51 -23.35 1.63
C PRO A 164 -2.76 -22.46 1.64
N PRO A 165 -3.64 -22.55 0.62
CA PRO A 165 -4.85 -21.72 0.51
C PRO A 165 -5.79 -21.87 1.71
N GLU A 166 -5.69 -22.97 2.45
CA GLU A 166 -6.42 -23.21 3.68
C GLU A 166 -5.46 -23.25 4.89
N PRO A 167 -5.74 -22.49 5.97
CA PRO A 167 -4.91 -22.53 7.17
C PRO A 167 -4.95 -23.93 7.79
N THR A 168 -3.77 -24.53 7.96
CA THR A 168 -3.62 -25.79 8.70
C THR A 168 -3.95 -25.53 10.17
N ARG A 169 -5.16 -25.83 10.57
CA ARG A 169 -5.55 -25.77 12.00
C ARG A 169 -4.92 -26.95 12.71
N LYS A 170 -3.67 -26.82 13.16
CA LYS A 170 -3.14 -27.69 14.19
C LYS A 170 -3.97 -27.40 15.46
N ALA A 171 -4.66 -28.40 15.96
CA ALA A 171 -5.19 -28.33 17.31
C ALA A 171 -4.02 -27.96 18.22
N LEU A 172 -4.11 -26.83 18.92
CA LEU A 172 -3.20 -26.53 19.99
C LEU A 172 -3.49 -27.61 21.04
N ASP A 173 -2.66 -28.65 21.08
CA ASP A 173 -2.58 -29.53 22.22
C ASP A 173 -2.20 -28.67 23.41
N ARG A 174 -3.22 -28.23 24.17
CA ARG A 174 -2.97 -27.69 25.50
C ARG A 174 -2.49 -28.86 26.33
N PRO A 175 -1.29 -28.80 26.91
CA PRO A 175 -0.94 -29.78 27.94
C PRO A 175 -1.99 -29.60 29.02
N GLU A 176 -2.75 -30.67 29.27
CA GLU A 176 -3.66 -30.72 30.41
C GLU A 176 -2.81 -30.53 31.63
N GLY A 177 -2.94 -29.35 32.26
CA GLY A 177 -2.32 -29.05 33.54
C GLY A 177 -2.94 -29.93 34.59
N GLY A 178 -2.09 -30.82 35.17
CA GLY A 178 -2.40 -31.52 36.39
C GLY A 178 -2.26 -30.58 37.59
#